data_8fa3dc7f1c2d678a672694093728d97b
#
_entry.id   8fa3dc7f1c2d678a672694093728d97b
#
_cell.length_a   1.000
_cell.length_b   1.000
_cell.length_c   1.000
_cell.angle_alpha   90.00
_cell.angle_beta   90.00
_cell.angle_gamma   90.00
#
_symmetry.space_group_name_H-M   'P 1'
#
loop_
_entity.id
_entity.type
_entity.pdbx_description
1 polymer ?
#
loop_
_entity_poly.entity_id
_entity_poly.type
_entity_poly.pdbx_seq_one_letter_code
_entity_poly.pdbx_strand_id
1 'polypeptide(L)'
;MKGRIDGSRTDSSNPAERRAQWFVMRLYSGDMTATDESELHAWLAEDPRHRKVYEHLLHLRDLSGDLANDKDIAALTRDALGARRRTGFDRRWIAVAATVFLVAVTGVLAKTFLVGSDEAQILETALGDQQTFALRDGSSVTLNSGSRILIDFDSLGRRILLDFGEVFLEVAKDPERTLTIRAGDHVVTALGTKFSVHLSGHRLEIAVAEGKVAVTDDNIRFPRQTEFLARFEAGSLILNAGSVATFEQHQQTVKEDSIDEVERLQSWRSGRVRFEDQRLMEVISEVNRYSPVKVLIEDSTIADLRISAVLNLDQVEMTGQVELLLSSLEDIHPIEVVRHPDRFVLIAHRGQIP
;
A
#
# COMPACT_ATOMS: atom_id res chain seq x y z
N MET A 1 1.53 -39.64 44.87
CA MET A 1 1.31 -39.65 43.42
C MET A 1 1.92 -38.41 42.81
N LYS A 2 3.09 -38.53 42.17
CA LYS A 2 3.87 -37.44 41.61
C LYS A 2 3.37 -37.11 40.20
N GLY A 3 2.80 -35.93 39.99
CA GLY A 3 2.48 -35.38 38.66
C GLY A 3 3.70 -34.65 38.08
N ARG A 4 4.22 -35.20 37.01
CA ARG A 4 5.36 -34.69 36.24
C ARG A 4 4.84 -33.62 35.32
N ILE A 5 5.32 -32.37 35.49
CA ILE A 5 5.03 -31.27 34.55
C ILE A 5 6.08 -31.39 33.44
N ASP A 6 5.63 -31.82 32.27
CA ASP A 6 6.42 -31.88 31.04
C ASP A 6 6.42 -30.49 30.38
N GLY A 7 7.54 -29.81 30.50
CA GLY A 7 7.76 -28.48 29.93
C GLY A 7 8.37 -28.56 28.55
N SER A 8 7.61 -28.98 27.55
CA SER A 8 8.02 -28.81 26.14
C SER A 8 7.69 -27.39 25.67
N ARG A 9 8.66 -26.48 25.82
CA ARG A 9 8.68 -25.26 25.02
C ARG A 9 8.93 -25.68 23.58
N THR A 10 7.92 -25.66 22.75
CA THR A 10 8.04 -25.73 21.29
C THR A 10 8.71 -24.43 20.82
N ASP A 11 10.00 -24.54 20.52
CA ASP A 11 10.77 -23.51 19.82
C ASP A 11 10.22 -23.41 18.37
N SER A 12 9.36 -22.40 18.13
CA SER A 12 8.67 -22.18 16.84
C SER A 12 9.49 -21.36 15.85
N SER A 13 10.81 -21.26 16.03
CA SER A 13 11.67 -20.55 15.10
C SER A 13 11.78 -21.29 13.76
N ASN A 14 11.47 -20.56 12.68
CA ASN A 14 11.57 -21.05 11.31
C ASN A 14 12.97 -21.62 11.02
N PRO A 15 13.12 -22.80 10.40
CA PRO A 15 14.43 -23.38 10.07
C PRO A 15 15.37 -22.44 9.30
N ALA A 16 14.81 -21.61 8.41
CA ALA A 16 15.55 -20.61 7.65
C ALA A 16 16.11 -19.49 8.55
N GLU A 17 15.37 -19.06 9.58
CA GLU A 17 15.84 -18.06 10.54
C GLU A 17 16.98 -18.57 11.39
N ARG A 18 16.89 -19.80 11.89
CA ARG A 18 17.98 -20.42 12.67
C ARG A 18 19.27 -20.53 11.87
N ARG A 19 19.17 -20.90 10.58
CA ARG A 19 20.33 -21.02 9.71
C ARG A 19 20.92 -19.66 9.36
N ALA A 20 20.09 -18.65 9.13
CA ALA A 20 20.53 -17.28 8.95
C ALA A 20 21.21 -16.70 10.20
N GLN A 21 20.65 -16.93 11.40
CA GLN A 21 21.25 -16.51 12.68
C GLN A 21 22.64 -17.14 12.88
N TRP A 22 22.80 -18.41 12.53
CA TRP A 22 24.06 -19.10 12.63
C TRP A 22 25.14 -18.45 11.74
N PHE A 23 24.80 -18.14 10.47
CA PHE A 23 25.73 -17.47 9.55
C PHE A 23 26.07 -16.04 10.01
N VAL A 24 25.09 -15.28 10.48
CA VAL A 24 25.30 -13.92 11.01
C VAL A 24 26.21 -13.98 12.25
N MET A 25 25.99 -14.92 13.17
CA MET A 25 26.84 -15.07 14.36
C MET A 25 28.30 -15.38 13.99
N ARG A 26 28.54 -16.29 13.04
CA ARG A 26 29.88 -16.63 12.55
C ARG A 26 30.60 -15.50 11.83
N LEU A 27 29.84 -14.73 11.04
CA LEU A 27 30.36 -13.54 10.35
C LEU A 27 30.93 -12.51 11.34
N TYR A 28 30.22 -12.26 12.44
CA TYR A 28 30.58 -11.24 13.41
C TYR A 28 31.51 -11.74 14.53
N SER A 29 31.60 -13.04 14.80
CA SER A 29 32.62 -13.60 15.71
C SER A 29 34.00 -13.63 15.10
N GLY A 30 34.14 -13.46 13.79
CA GLY A 30 35.41 -13.60 13.06
C GLY A 30 35.81 -15.07 12.82
N ASP A 31 34.94 -16.03 13.12
CA ASP A 31 35.18 -17.47 13.00
C ASP A 31 34.72 -18.07 11.66
N MET A 32 34.33 -17.20 10.69
CA MET A 32 33.83 -17.64 9.39
C MET A 32 34.94 -18.24 8.55
N THR A 33 34.78 -19.51 8.16
CA THR A 33 35.73 -20.22 7.31
C THR A 33 35.35 -20.13 5.84
N ALA A 34 36.30 -20.41 4.91
CA ALA A 34 36.00 -20.46 3.47
C ALA A 34 34.92 -21.51 3.11
N THR A 35 34.79 -22.55 3.92
CA THR A 35 33.72 -23.55 3.79
C THR A 35 32.37 -22.98 4.17
N ASP A 36 32.30 -22.20 5.28
CA ASP A 36 31.07 -21.56 5.74
C ASP A 36 30.60 -20.49 4.73
N GLU A 37 31.51 -19.75 4.09
CA GLU A 37 31.17 -18.80 3.01
C GLU A 37 30.56 -19.50 1.81
N SER A 38 31.14 -20.63 1.40
CA SER A 38 30.60 -21.43 0.29
C SER A 38 29.22 -21.99 0.60
N GLU A 39 28.99 -22.46 1.84
CA GLU A 39 27.70 -22.95 2.31
C GLU A 39 26.66 -21.79 2.39
N LEU A 40 27.05 -20.61 2.83
CA LEU A 40 26.21 -19.42 2.83
C LEU A 40 25.74 -19.07 1.42
N HIS A 41 26.68 -19.01 0.46
CA HIS A 41 26.35 -18.70 -0.94
C HIS A 41 25.39 -19.75 -1.55
N ALA A 42 25.63 -21.02 -1.29
CA ALA A 42 24.77 -22.11 -1.75
C ALA A 42 23.36 -21.98 -1.15
N TRP A 43 23.28 -21.74 0.17
CA TRP A 43 22.01 -21.59 0.86
C TRP A 43 21.21 -20.33 0.43
N LEU A 44 21.88 -19.21 0.15
CA LEU A 44 21.25 -17.99 -0.38
C LEU A 44 20.75 -18.15 -1.83
N ALA A 45 21.34 -19.08 -2.59
CA ALA A 45 20.92 -19.40 -3.95
C ALA A 45 19.76 -20.40 -4.01
N GLU A 46 19.51 -21.15 -2.93
CA GLU A 46 18.51 -22.21 -2.86
C GLU A 46 17.06 -21.66 -2.83
N ASP A 47 16.80 -20.54 -2.12
CA ASP A 47 15.51 -19.89 -2.04
C ASP A 47 15.66 -18.36 -1.87
N PRO A 48 15.00 -17.52 -2.69
CA PRO A 48 15.00 -16.06 -2.54
C PRO A 48 14.58 -15.57 -1.14
N ARG A 49 13.78 -16.33 -0.41
CA ARG A 49 13.36 -16.01 0.96
C ARG A 49 14.50 -16.09 1.95
N HIS A 50 15.51 -16.95 1.72
CA HIS A 50 16.70 -17.06 2.58
C HIS A 50 17.49 -15.76 2.60
N ARG A 51 17.63 -15.11 1.43
CA ARG A 51 18.32 -13.82 1.32
C ARG A 51 17.61 -12.73 2.13
N LYS A 52 16.28 -12.65 2.06
CA LYS A 52 15.52 -11.65 2.83
C LYS A 52 15.70 -11.82 4.35
N VAL A 53 15.65 -13.05 4.83
CA VAL A 53 15.83 -13.35 6.26
C VAL A 53 17.26 -13.02 6.70
N TYR A 54 18.27 -13.35 5.90
CA TYR A 54 19.67 -13.08 6.19
C TYR A 54 19.97 -11.57 6.22
N GLU A 55 19.52 -10.80 5.22
CA GLU A 55 19.67 -9.35 5.15
C GLU A 55 18.95 -8.64 6.32
N HIS A 56 17.78 -9.12 6.70
CA HIS A 56 17.05 -8.59 7.86
C HIS A 56 17.84 -8.76 9.17
N LEU A 57 18.43 -9.94 9.40
CA LEU A 57 19.23 -10.19 10.59
C LEU A 57 20.55 -9.41 10.62
N LEU A 58 21.18 -9.19 9.46
CA LEU A 58 22.34 -8.30 9.36
C LEU A 58 21.98 -6.87 9.75
N HIS A 59 20.86 -6.36 9.25
CA HIS A 59 20.40 -5.00 9.55
C HIS A 59 20.08 -4.81 11.05
N LEU A 60 19.40 -5.79 11.66
CA LEU A 60 19.12 -5.77 13.11
C LEU A 60 20.41 -5.75 13.93
N ARG A 61 21.46 -6.42 13.47
CA ARG A 61 22.75 -6.47 14.16
C ARG A 61 23.53 -5.16 14.03
N ASP A 62 23.53 -4.54 12.86
CA ASP A 62 24.21 -3.25 12.65
C ASP A 62 23.60 -2.15 13.53
N LEU A 63 22.28 -2.13 13.67
CA LEU A 63 21.57 -1.22 14.60
C LEU A 63 22.02 -1.44 16.06
N SER A 64 22.27 -2.71 16.45
CA SER A 64 22.76 -3.01 17.81
C SER A 64 24.22 -2.67 18.02
N GLY A 65 25.04 -2.68 16.96
CA GLY A 65 26.46 -2.30 16.98
C GLY A 65 26.66 -0.80 17.17
N ASP A 66 25.83 0.03 16.56
CA ASP A 66 25.86 1.48 16.70
C ASP A 66 25.52 1.91 18.13
N LEU A 67 24.58 1.23 18.79
CA LEU A 67 24.26 1.46 20.20
C LEU A 67 25.38 1.06 21.16
N ALA A 68 26.17 0.04 20.82
CA ALA A 68 27.30 -0.40 21.66
C ALA A 68 28.53 0.51 21.51
N ASN A 69 28.66 1.28 20.44
CA ASN A 69 29.72 2.22 20.17
C ASN A 69 29.43 3.66 20.59
N ASP A 70 28.29 3.92 21.17
CA ASP A 70 27.93 5.24 21.67
C ASP A 70 28.84 5.59 22.87
N LYS A 71 29.64 6.66 22.69
CA LYS A 71 30.62 7.12 23.66
C LYS A 71 30.03 7.47 25.01
N ASP A 72 28.76 7.87 25.03
CA ASP A 72 28.05 8.23 26.25
C ASP A 72 27.62 6.99 27.07
N ILE A 73 27.27 5.88 26.38
CA ILE A 73 26.98 4.60 27.04
C ILE A 73 28.28 3.96 27.55
N ALA A 74 29.37 4.05 26.79
CA ALA A 74 30.68 3.54 27.21
C ALA A 74 31.27 4.33 28.39
N ALA A 75 30.99 5.63 28.51
CA ALA A 75 31.40 6.45 29.66
C ALA A 75 30.59 6.06 30.93
N LEU A 76 29.30 5.89 30.84
CA LEU A 76 28.46 5.46 31.97
C LEU A 76 28.83 4.06 32.48
N THR A 77 29.20 3.15 31.58
CA THR A 77 29.60 1.78 31.95
C THR A 77 30.98 1.79 32.63
N ARG A 78 31.91 2.66 32.17
CA ARG A 78 33.26 2.78 32.72
C ARG A 78 33.23 3.38 34.12
N ASP A 79 32.39 4.39 34.36
CA ASP A 79 32.23 4.99 35.68
C ASP A 79 31.56 4.02 36.68
N ALA A 80 30.59 3.22 36.20
CA ALA A 80 29.95 2.18 37.01
C ALA A 80 30.88 1.04 37.42
N LEU A 81 31.85 0.65 36.55
CA LEU A 81 32.84 -0.40 36.83
C LEU A 81 34.04 0.11 37.60
N GLY A 82 34.40 1.40 37.46
CA GLY A 82 35.49 2.04 38.22
C GLY A 82 35.21 2.23 39.70
N ALA A 83 33.97 2.34 40.07
CA ALA A 83 33.52 2.56 41.48
C ALA A 83 33.65 1.31 42.38
N ARG A 84 34.06 0.15 41.84
CA ARG A 84 34.08 -1.14 42.57
C ARG A 84 35.27 -1.34 43.51
N ARG A 85 36.10 -0.34 43.77
CA ARG A 85 37.36 -0.54 44.52
C ARG A 85 37.49 0.24 45.82
N ARG A 86 36.47 0.88 46.38
CA ARG A 86 36.53 1.41 47.77
C ARG A 86 35.15 1.49 48.41
N THR A 87 35.07 0.87 49.62
CA THR A 87 34.06 1.00 50.69
C THR A 87 32.80 0.16 50.54
N GLY A 88 32.41 -0.37 51.71
CA GLY A 88 31.22 -1.23 51.95
C GLY A 88 29.96 -0.80 51.22
N PHE A 89 29.55 -1.63 50.35
CA PHE A 89 28.39 -1.42 49.47
C PHE A 89 27.12 -1.58 50.32
N ASP A 90 26.51 -0.47 50.72
CA ASP A 90 25.24 -0.43 51.41
C ASP A 90 24.18 -1.11 50.49
N ARG A 91 23.42 -2.05 51.04
CA ARG A 91 22.32 -2.77 50.35
C ARG A 91 21.35 -1.83 49.64
N ARG A 92 21.30 -0.56 50.02
CA ARG A 92 20.47 0.48 49.44
C ARG A 92 20.87 0.84 48.00
N TRP A 93 22.19 0.84 47.67
CA TRP A 93 22.68 1.15 46.33
C TRP A 93 22.46 0.01 45.32
N ILE A 94 22.45 -1.25 45.81
CA ILE A 94 22.06 -2.40 44.98
C ILE A 94 20.58 -2.29 44.59
N ALA A 95 19.72 -1.87 45.49
CA ALA A 95 18.30 -1.65 45.22
C ALA A 95 18.08 -0.53 44.19
N VAL A 96 18.83 0.58 44.29
CA VAL A 96 18.74 1.70 43.31
C VAL A 96 19.24 1.25 41.93
N ALA A 97 20.37 0.54 41.85
CA ALA A 97 20.88 0.04 40.58
C ALA A 97 19.91 -0.98 39.95
N ALA A 98 19.30 -1.87 40.75
CA ALA A 98 18.29 -2.81 40.27
C ALA A 98 17.02 -2.11 39.77
N THR A 99 16.60 -1.03 40.45
CA THR A 99 15.41 -0.24 40.02
C THR A 99 15.69 0.49 38.70
N VAL A 100 16.86 1.14 38.56
CA VAL A 100 17.25 1.81 37.31
C VAL A 100 17.36 0.81 36.15
N PHE A 101 17.96 -0.37 36.38
CA PHE A 101 18.03 -1.44 35.41
C PHE A 101 16.63 -1.95 35.02
N LEU A 102 15.74 -2.15 36.00
CA LEU A 102 14.38 -2.58 35.75
C LEU A 102 13.59 -1.53 34.94
N VAL A 103 13.74 -0.24 35.25
CA VAL A 103 13.11 0.86 34.51
C VAL A 103 13.69 0.95 33.08
N ALA A 104 15.00 0.78 32.91
CA ALA A 104 15.61 0.75 31.60
C ALA A 104 15.13 -0.45 30.76
N VAL A 105 15.09 -1.64 31.34
CA VAL A 105 14.60 -2.86 30.69
C VAL A 105 13.09 -2.75 30.38
N THR A 106 12.29 -2.22 31.32
CA THR A 106 10.85 -2.00 31.08
C THR A 106 10.62 -0.92 30.01
N GLY A 107 11.44 0.14 29.98
CA GLY A 107 11.41 1.18 28.96
C GLY A 107 11.78 0.63 27.55
N VAL A 108 12.80 -0.21 27.46
CA VAL A 108 13.17 -0.88 26.21
C VAL A 108 12.09 -1.89 25.79
N LEU A 109 11.57 -2.68 26.72
CA LEU A 109 10.47 -3.61 26.44
C LEU A 109 9.19 -2.85 26.06
N ALA A 110 8.84 -1.79 26.76
CA ALA A 110 7.70 -0.94 26.40
C ALA A 110 7.88 -0.33 24.99
N LYS A 111 9.07 0.11 24.64
CA LYS A 111 9.37 0.62 23.31
C LYS A 111 9.25 -0.47 22.23
N THR A 112 9.66 -1.70 22.50
CA THR A 112 9.49 -2.83 21.57
C THR A 112 8.05 -3.34 21.48
N PHE A 113 7.26 -3.22 22.54
CA PHE A 113 5.83 -3.56 22.54
C PHE A 113 4.92 -2.43 22.06
N LEU A 114 5.34 -1.16 22.19
CA LEU A 114 4.58 0.02 21.74
C LEU A 114 4.94 0.46 20.32
N VAL A 115 6.13 0.09 19.80
CA VAL A 115 6.43 0.12 18.38
C VAL A 115 5.75 -1.12 17.81
N GLY A 116 4.48 -0.93 17.42
CA GLY A 116 3.71 -1.99 16.77
C GLY A 116 4.54 -2.59 15.64
N SER A 117 4.50 -3.88 15.50
CA SER A 117 5.06 -4.62 14.38
C SER A 117 4.74 -3.88 13.08
N ASP A 118 5.75 -3.60 12.26
CA ASP A 118 5.62 -3.12 10.87
C ASP A 118 5.01 -4.26 10.03
N GLU A 119 3.81 -4.71 10.43
CA GLU A 119 3.09 -5.77 9.76
C GLU A 119 2.31 -5.13 8.62
N ALA A 120 2.56 -5.59 7.40
CA ALA A 120 1.85 -5.13 6.24
C ALA A 120 0.34 -5.33 6.42
N GLN A 121 -0.44 -4.27 6.25
CA GLN A 121 -1.89 -4.27 6.43
C GLN A 121 -2.59 -4.37 5.08
N ILE A 122 -3.51 -5.31 4.94
CA ILE A 122 -4.39 -5.42 3.77
C ILE A 122 -5.70 -4.71 4.10
N LEU A 123 -6.12 -3.81 3.21
CA LEU A 123 -7.44 -3.18 3.23
C LEU A 123 -8.17 -3.54 1.94
N GLU A 124 -9.44 -3.92 2.05
CA GLU A 124 -10.25 -4.38 0.94
C GLU A 124 -11.70 -3.94 1.11
N THR A 125 -12.36 -3.61 0.00
CA THR A 125 -13.79 -3.32 -0.06
C THR A 125 -14.50 -4.34 -0.93
N ALA A 126 -15.72 -4.72 -0.53
CA ALA A 126 -16.58 -5.55 -1.36
C ALA A 126 -17.15 -4.75 -2.54
N LEU A 127 -17.79 -5.45 -3.48
CA LEU A 127 -18.50 -4.82 -4.59
C LEU A 127 -19.64 -3.93 -4.05
N GLY A 128 -19.66 -2.68 -4.47
CA GLY A 128 -20.60 -1.66 -4.02
C GLY A 128 -20.17 -0.92 -2.76
N ASP A 129 -19.21 -1.43 -1.98
CA ASP A 129 -18.75 -0.82 -0.74
C ASP A 129 -17.73 0.29 -0.99
N GLN A 130 -17.78 1.31 -0.13
CA GLN A 130 -16.78 2.36 -0.06
C GLN A 130 -16.37 2.54 1.39
N GLN A 131 -15.07 2.63 1.66
CA GLN A 131 -14.60 2.78 3.03
C GLN A 131 -13.38 3.69 3.13
N THR A 132 -13.38 4.56 4.15
CA THR A 132 -12.25 5.44 4.47
C THR A 132 -11.51 4.93 5.69
N PHE A 133 -10.20 4.89 5.58
CA PHE A 133 -9.28 4.47 6.63
C PHE A 133 -8.30 5.59 6.95
N ALA A 134 -8.10 5.85 8.25
CA ALA A 134 -7.00 6.68 8.72
C ALA A 134 -5.73 5.84 8.81
N LEU A 135 -4.63 6.33 8.26
CA LEU A 135 -3.33 5.67 8.28
C LEU A 135 -2.47 6.16 9.44
N ARG A 136 -1.46 5.37 9.83
CA ARG A 136 -0.58 5.65 10.99
C ARG A 136 0.24 6.93 10.84
N ASP A 137 0.49 7.37 9.61
CA ASP A 137 1.25 8.58 9.27
C ASP A 137 0.40 9.86 9.25
N GLY A 138 -0.89 9.76 9.56
CA GLY A 138 -1.86 10.86 9.50
C GLY A 138 -2.47 11.07 8.11
N SER A 139 -2.10 10.25 7.11
CA SER A 139 -2.79 10.21 5.82
C SER A 139 -4.15 9.53 5.95
N SER A 140 -5.03 9.74 4.99
CA SER A 140 -6.25 8.97 4.84
C SER A 140 -6.32 8.33 3.46
N VAL A 141 -6.89 7.13 3.38
CA VAL A 141 -7.19 6.44 2.14
C VAL A 141 -8.66 6.06 2.10
N THR A 142 -9.32 6.42 1.01
CA THR A 142 -10.68 5.97 0.72
C THR A 142 -10.62 4.96 -0.42
N LEU A 143 -11.09 3.74 -0.16
CA LEU A 143 -11.22 2.70 -1.15
C LEU A 143 -12.59 2.78 -1.80
N ASN A 144 -12.64 2.73 -3.12
CA ASN A 144 -13.87 2.61 -3.88
C ASN A 144 -14.34 1.15 -3.96
N SER A 145 -15.46 0.90 -4.60
CA SER A 145 -16.06 -0.42 -4.82
C SER A 145 -15.06 -1.43 -5.35
N GLY A 146 -15.02 -2.63 -4.74
CA GLY A 146 -14.20 -3.74 -5.19
C GLY A 146 -12.73 -3.37 -5.33
N SER A 147 -12.12 -2.79 -4.29
CA SER A 147 -10.72 -2.35 -4.30
C SER A 147 -9.90 -3.05 -3.24
N ARG A 148 -8.62 -3.28 -3.51
CA ARG A 148 -7.69 -3.92 -2.57
C ARG A 148 -6.33 -3.25 -2.60
N ILE A 149 -5.84 -2.92 -1.41
CA ILE A 149 -4.50 -2.39 -1.21
C ILE A 149 -3.75 -3.15 -0.12
N LEU A 150 -2.43 -3.18 -0.26
CA LEU A 150 -1.49 -3.59 0.78
C LEU A 150 -0.71 -2.36 1.23
N ILE A 151 -0.70 -2.08 2.53
CA ILE A 151 0.03 -0.97 3.15
C ILE A 151 1.24 -1.54 3.88
N ASP A 152 2.42 -1.05 3.54
CA ASP A 152 3.69 -1.40 4.16
C ASP A 152 4.44 -0.11 4.54
N PHE A 153 4.21 0.37 5.76
CA PHE A 153 4.83 1.56 6.31
C PHE A 153 5.90 1.17 7.32
N ASP A 154 7.13 1.54 7.03
CA ASP A 154 8.26 1.33 7.92
C ASP A 154 9.02 2.64 8.22
N SER A 155 10.16 2.53 8.90
CA SER A 155 11.02 3.67 9.21
C SER A 155 11.68 4.28 7.96
N LEU A 156 11.71 3.56 6.84
CA LEU A 156 12.40 3.96 5.61
C LEU A 156 11.44 4.52 4.56
N GLY A 157 10.14 4.21 4.64
CA GLY A 157 9.20 4.67 3.63
C GLY A 157 7.74 4.32 3.91
N ARG A 158 6.85 4.95 3.16
CA ARG A 158 5.40 4.74 3.18
C ARG A 158 5.00 4.12 1.84
N ARG A 159 4.83 2.80 1.82
CA ARG A 159 4.55 2.05 0.61
C ARG A 159 3.13 1.52 0.61
N ILE A 160 2.45 1.68 -0.50
CA ILE A 160 1.14 1.11 -0.78
C ILE A 160 1.24 0.34 -2.10
N LEU A 161 0.71 -0.87 -2.14
CA LEU A 161 0.49 -1.62 -3.37
C LEU A 161 -1.01 -1.62 -3.65
N LEU A 162 -1.42 -1.09 -4.80
CA LEU A 162 -2.78 -1.23 -5.31
C LEU A 162 -2.84 -2.48 -6.18
N ASP A 163 -3.48 -3.54 -5.69
CA ASP A 163 -3.64 -4.79 -6.42
C ASP A 163 -4.67 -4.62 -7.55
N PHE A 164 -5.81 -4.03 -7.24
CA PHE A 164 -6.89 -3.69 -8.18
C PHE A 164 -7.85 -2.68 -7.56
N GLY A 165 -8.66 -2.05 -8.42
CA GLY A 165 -9.69 -1.12 -8.00
C GLY A 165 -9.22 0.33 -7.98
N GLU A 166 -9.82 1.15 -7.14
CA GLU A 166 -9.60 2.59 -7.09
C GLU A 166 -9.48 3.09 -5.67
N VAL A 167 -8.51 3.95 -5.47
CA VAL A 167 -8.25 4.60 -4.18
C VAL A 167 -8.15 6.11 -4.34
N PHE A 168 -8.64 6.82 -3.35
CA PHE A 168 -8.36 8.24 -3.17
C PHE A 168 -7.50 8.43 -1.93
N LEU A 169 -6.43 9.19 -2.05
CA LEU A 169 -5.50 9.47 -0.96
C LEU A 169 -5.46 10.95 -0.63
N GLU A 170 -5.51 11.24 0.68
CA GLU A 170 -5.13 12.51 1.26
C GLU A 170 -3.83 12.27 2.04
N VAL A 171 -2.71 12.60 1.41
CA VAL A 171 -1.38 12.31 1.94
C VAL A 171 -0.95 13.37 2.92
N ALA A 172 -0.62 12.99 4.15
CA ALA A 172 -0.02 13.86 5.13
C ALA A 172 1.36 14.35 4.66
N LYS A 173 1.64 15.64 4.87
CA LYS A 173 2.94 16.22 4.52
C LYS A 173 4.02 15.65 5.42
N ASP A 174 4.94 14.91 4.84
CA ASP A 174 6.13 14.37 5.49
C ASP A 174 7.33 14.53 4.54
N PRO A 175 8.14 15.58 4.70
CA PRO A 175 9.28 15.84 3.82
C PRO A 175 10.38 14.76 3.91
N GLU A 176 10.42 14.03 5.02
CA GLU A 176 11.45 13.02 5.27
C GLU A 176 11.11 11.66 4.69
N ARG A 177 9.82 11.36 4.50
CA ARG A 177 9.35 10.08 3.98
C ARG A 177 8.29 10.29 2.92
N THR A 178 8.65 10.03 1.68
CA THR A 178 7.69 10.04 0.56
C THR A 178 6.68 8.90 0.70
N LEU A 179 5.43 9.14 0.25
CA LEU A 179 4.47 8.06 0.08
C LEU A 179 4.53 7.58 -1.37
N THR A 180 4.67 6.27 -1.57
CA THR A 180 4.70 5.64 -2.89
C THR A 180 3.55 4.67 -3.02
N ILE A 181 2.87 4.72 -4.18
CA ILE A 181 1.85 3.73 -4.56
C ILE A 181 2.34 3.02 -5.80
N ARG A 182 2.44 1.71 -5.71
CA ARG A 182 2.65 0.85 -6.85
C ARG A 182 1.29 0.40 -7.39
N ALA A 183 1.04 0.62 -8.67
CA ALA A 183 -0.17 0.21 -9.37
C ALA A 183 0.21 -0.34 -10.76
N GLY A 184 0.06 -1.64 -10.96
CA GLY A 184 0.55 -2.33 -12.15
C GLY A 184 2.05 -2.12 -12.35
N ASP A 185 2.44 -1.63 -13.54
CA ASP A 185 3.83 -1.39 -13.94
C ASP A 185 4.33 0.04 -13.58
N HIS A 186 3.59 0.79 -12.77
CA HIS A 186 3.91 2.16 -12.44
C HIS A 186 4.03 2.37 -10.93
N VAL A 187 4.87 3.35 -10.56
CA VAL A 187 5.02 3.84 -9.20
C VAL A 187 4.64 5.32 -9.16
N VAL A 188 3.64 5.65 -8.37
CA VAL A 188 3.17 7.01 -8.12
C VAL A 188 3.72 7.49 -6.79
N THR A 189 4.39 8.63 -6.77
CA THR A 189 5.01 9.17 -5.57
C THR A 189 4.44 10.53 -5.20
N ALA A 190 4.16 10.72 -3.91
CA ALA A 190 3.48 11.88 -3.35
C ALA A 190 4.18 12.44 -2.10
N LEU A 191 4.11 13.78 -1.92
CA LEU A 191 4.72 14.54 -0.82
C LEU A 191 3.73 15.41 -0.03
N GLY A 192 2.45 15.02 0.02
CA GLY A 192 1.41 15.84 0.65
C GLY A 192 0.42 16.37 -0.39
N THR A 193 -0.34 15.47 -0.95
CA THR A 193 -1.18 15.65 -2.13
C THR A 193 -2.52 14.99 -1.92
N LYS A 194 -3.53 15.42 -2.69
CA LYS A 194 -4.82 14.73 -2.81
C LYS A 194 -4.98 14.24 -4.23
N PHE A 195 -5.11 12.94 -4.41
CA PHE A 195 -5.21 12.35 -5.73
C PHE A 195 -5.90 10.98 -5.67
N SER A 196 -6.42 10.53 -6.81
CA SER A 196 -6.93 9.18 -7.00
C SER A 196 -6.03 8.36 -7.92
N VAL A 197 -6.03 7.06 -7.69
CA VAL A 197 -5.38 6.06 -8.53
C VAL A 197 -6.39 4.95 -8.80
N HIS A 198 -6.68 4.70 -10.07
CA HIS A 198 -7.58 3.65 -10.51
C HIS A 198 -6.84 2.65 -11.40
N LEU A 199 -6.78 1.40 -10.98
CA LEU A 199 -6.18 0.29 -11.71
C LEU A 199 -7.27 -0.70 -12.13
N SER A 200 -7.50 -0.80 -13.45
CA SER A 200 -8.47 -1.73 -14.04
C SER A 200 -7.79 -2.54 -15.16
N GLY A 201 -7.47 -3.79 -14.87
CA GLY A 201 -6.67 -4.62 -15.77
C GLY A 201 -5.31 -4.00 -16.06
N HIS A 202 -5.07 -3.60 -17.32
CA HIS A 202 -3.83 -2.94 -17.74
C HIS A 202 -3.97 -1.41 -17.89
N ARG A 203 -5.11 -0.85 -17.52
CA ARG A 203 -5.36 0.59 -17.55
C ARG A 203 -5.13 1.16 -16.15
N LEU A 204 -4.22 2.12 -16.06
CA LEU A 204 -3.98 2.94 -14.89
C LEU A 204 -4.44 4.36 -15.18
N GLU A 205 -5.25 4.93 -14.28
CA GLU A 205 -5.70 6.32 -14.33
C GLU A 205 -5.36 7.03 -13.03
N ILE A 206 -4.78 8.22 -13.13
CA ILE A 206 -4.33 9.03 -12.00
C ILE A 206 -4.93 10.42 -12.17
N ALA A 207 -5.67 10.91 -11.17
CA ALA A 207 -6.24 12.25 -11.17
C ALA A 207 -5.80 13.03 -9.92
N VAL A 208 -5.17 14.19 -10.11
CA VAL A 208 -4.58 14.99 -9.04
C VAL A 208 -5.48 16.18 -8.70
N ALA A 209 -6.05 16.17 -7.48
CA ALA A 209 -6.90 17.27 -7.00
C ALA A 209 -6.09 18.39 -6.34
N GLU A 210 -5.03 18.04 -5.58
CA GLU A 210 -4.24 19.02 -4.84
C GLU A 210 -2.76 18.61 -4.81
N GLY A 211 -1.85 19.56 -5.01
CA GLY A 211 -0.41 19.34 -4.96
C GLY A 211 0.14 18.79 -6.28
N LYS A 212 1.12 17.92 -6.18
CA LYS A 212 1.74 17.26 -7.35
C LYS A 212 2.21 15.84 -7.02
N VAL A 213 2.15 14.97 -8.00
CA VAL A 213 2.66 13.60 -7.93
C VAL A 213 3.66 13.35 -9.05
N ALA A 214 4.61 12.45 -8.81
CA ALA A 214 5.52 11.94 -9.83
C ALA A 214 5.15 10.51 -10.18
N VAL A 215 5.12 10.19 -11.47
CA VAL A 215 4.86 8.85 -11.98
C VAL A 215 6.10 8.33 -12.69
N THR A 216 6.51 7.11 -12.34
CA THR A 216 7.66 6.40 -12.95
C THR A 216 7.29 4.97 -13.25
N ASP A 217 8.01 4.35 -14.19
CA ASP A 217 7.88 2.91 -14.45
C ASP A 217 8.49 2.09 -13.30
N ASP A 218 7.88 0.93 -13.00
CA ASP A 218 8.26 0.06 -11.89
C ASP A 218 9.64 -0.63 -12.02
N ASN A 219 10.28 -0.54 -13.16
CA ASN A 219 11.67 -1.02 -13.37
C ASN A 219 12.71 -0.35 -12.45
N ILE A 220 12.28 0.66 -11.69
CA ILE A 220 13.12 1.37 -10.73
C ILE A 220 12.86 0.77 -9.36
N ARG A 221 13.84 0.01 -8.80
CA ARG A 221 13.86 -0.38 -7.38
C ARG A 221 13.59 0.85 -6.53
N PHE A 222 12.71 0.74 -5.53
CA PHE A 222 12.37 1.83 -4.60
C PHE A 222 13.63 2.61 -4.21
N PRO A 223 13.78 3.88 -4.65
CA PRO A 223 14.99 4.63 -4.39
C PRO A 223 15.07 4.98 -2.90
N ARG A 224 16.27 4.93 -2.34
CA ARG A 224 16.51 5.56 -1.04
C ARG A 224 16.19 7.06 -1.17
N GLN A 225 15.65 7.62 -0.13
CA GLN A 225 15.07 8.98 -0.05
C GLN A 225 15.92 10.11 -0.67
N THR A 226 17.25 10.06 -0.50
CA THR A 226 18.18 11.06 -1.08
C THR A 226 18.26 11.02 -2.62
N GLU A 227 17.97 9.88 -3.24
CA GLU A 227 17.92 9.74 -4.71
C GLU A 227 16.59 10.19 -5.29
N PHE A 228 15.54 10.26 -4.46
CA PHE A 228 14.18 10.58 -4.89
C PHE A 228 14.06 12.03 -5.37
N LEU A 229 14.52 13.00 -4.57
CA LEU A 229 14.43 14.43 -4.94
C LEU A 229 15.22 14.74 -6.22
N ALA A 230 16.37 14.08 -6.42
CA ALA A 230 17.17 14.23 -7.64
C ALA A 230 16.52 13.52 -8.85
N ARG A 231 15.75 12.46 -8.65
CA ARG A 231 15.01 11.74 -9.71
C ARG A 231 13.64 12.30 -10.01
N PHE A 232 13.04 13.06 -9.07
CA PHE A 232 11.80 13.79 -9.29
C PHE A 232 11.94 14.78 -10.49
N GLU A 233 13.16 15.21 -10.79
CA GLU A 233 13.47 16.10 -11.90
C GLU A 233 13.98 15.38 -13.17
N ALA A 234 14.46 14.13 -13.08
CA ALA A 234 15.10 13.44 -14.20
C ALA A 234 14.34 12.15 -14.59
N GLY A 235 13.38 12.29 -15.51
CA GLY A 235 12.73 11.15 -16.18
C GLY A 235 11.40 10.67 -15.57
N SER A 236 10.82 11.41 -14.62
CA SER A 236 9.48 11.18 -14.09
C SER A 236 8.45 12.06 -14.81
N LEU A 237 7.26 11.52 -15.04
CA LEU A 237 6.11 12.33 -15.40
C LEU A 237 5.60 13.07 -14.17
N ILE A 238 5.60 14.40 -14.18
CA ILE A 238 5.04 15.21 -13.10
C ILE A 238 3.61 15.60 -13.42
N LEU A 239 2.68 15.27 -12.55
CA LEU A 239 1.28 15.66 -12.62
C LEU A 239 1.01 16.69 -11.53
N ASN A 240 0.52 17.86 -11.94
CA ASN A 240 0.10 18.95 -11.04
C ASN A 240 -1.39 18.81 -10.70
N ALA A 241 -1.86 19.60 -9.73
CA ALA A 241 -3.30 19.73 -9.47
C ALA A 241 -4.06 20.09 -10.77
N GLY A 242 -5.20 19.45 -11.02
CA GLY A 242 -5.97 19.57 -12.26
C GLY A 242 -5.50 18.65 -13.39
N SER A 243 -4.46 17.82 -13.18
CA SER A 243 -4.00 16.89 -14.22
C SER A 243 -4.65 15.52 -14.07
N VAL A 244 -4.93 14.88 -15.21
CA VAL A 244 -5.34 13.48 -15.34
C VAL A 244 -4.35 12.79 -16.27
N ALA A 245 -3.79 11.66 -15.84
CA ALA A 245 -2.94 10.80 -16.67
C ALA A 245 -3.57 9.42 -16.80
N THR A 246 -3.57 8.89 -18.02
CA THR A 246 -4.02 7.53 -18.32
C THR A 246 -2.89 6.78 -19.01
N PHE A 247 -2.61 5.57 -18.52
CA PHE A 247 -1.64 4.64 -19.08
C PHE A 247 -2.39 3.37 -19.49
N GLU A 248 -2.30 3.02 -20.77
CA GLU A 248 -2.99 1.86 -21.34
C GLU A 248 -2.18 1.27 -22.49
N GLN A 249 -1.84 -0.02 -22.44
CA GLN A 249 -1.17 -0.76 -23.52
C GLN A 249 0.03 -0.03 -24.15
N HIS A 250 0.93 0.55 -23.33
CA HIS A 250 2.09 1.36 -23.74
C HIS A 250 1.74 2.75 -24.31
N GLN A 251 0.48 3.17 -24.25
CA GLN A 251 0.06 4.54 -24.54
C GLN A 251 -0.10 5.32 -23.27
N GLN A 252 0.43 6.54 -23.26
CA GLN A 252 0.28 7.49 -22.19
C GLN A 252 -0.47 8.71 -22.70
N THR A 253 -1.52 9.09 -22.00
CA THR A 253 -2.27 10.32 -22.27
C THR A 253 -2.25 11.18 -21.01
N VAL A 254 -1.94 12.46 -21.16
CA VAL A 254 -1.99 13.43 -20.07
C VAL A 254 -2.89 14.59 -20.48
N LYS A 255 -3.85 14.90 -19.63
CA LYS A 255 -4.69 16.11 -19.72
C LYS A 255 -4.31 17.02 -18.56
N GLU A 256 -3.89 18.22 -18.86
CA GLU A 256 -3.60 19.27 -17.87
C GLU A 256 -4.78 20.25 -17.80
N ASP A 257 -4.85 21.03 -16.72
CA ASP A 257 -5.88 22.05 -16.45
C ASP A 257 -7.33 21.53 -16.61
N SER A 258 -7.54 20.25 -16.28
CA SER A 258 -8.81 19.54 -16.41
C SER A 258 -9.48 19.35 -15.04
N ILE A 259 -9.73 20.43 -14.31
CA ILE A 259 -10.30 20.39 -12.94
C ILE A 259 -11.65 19.68 -12.96
N ASP A 260 -12.52 19.97 -13.93
CA ASP A 260 -13.84 19.31 -14.07
C ASP A 260 -13.71 17.80 -14.27
N GLU A 261 -12.69 17.36 -15.01
CA GLU A 261 -12.40 15.94 -15.23
C GLU A 261 -11.92 15.27 -13.93
N VAL A 262 -11.03 15.94 -13.16
CA VAL A 262 -10.59 15.45 -11.85
C VAL A 262 -11.77 15.34 -10.89
N GLU A 263 -12.65 16.35 -10.81
CA GLU A 263 -13.84 16.32 -9.97
C GLU A 263 -14.81 15.23 -10.41
N ARG A 264 -14.98 15.01 -11.69
CA ARG A 264 -15.80 13.97 -12.27
C ARG A 264 -15.27 12.58 -11.85
N LEU A 265 -13.99 12.32 -12.05
CA LEU A 265 -13.34 11.05 -11.69
C LEU A 265 -13.37 10.76 -10.18
N GLN A 266 -13.45 11.80 -9.36
CA GLN A 266 -13.50 11.69 -7.91
C GLN A 266 -14.92 11.83 -7.32
N SER A 267 -15.94 11.97 -8.18
CA SER A 267 -17.33 12.20 -7.77
C SER A 267 -17.94 11.04 -6.96
N TRP A 268 -17.45 9.83 -7.16
CA TRP A 268 -17.84 8.64 -6.41
C TRP A 268 -17.68 8.82 -4.88
N ARG A 269 -16.71 9.61 -4.42
CA ARG A 269 -16.49 9.92 -3.00
C ARG A 269 -17.70 10.62 -2.35
N SER A 270 -18.49 11.31 -3.14
CA SER A 270 -19.74 11.94 -2.70
C SER A 270 -20.97 11.04 -2.91
N GLY A 271 -20.78 9.75 -3.15
CA GLY A 271 -21.85 8.78 -3.37
C GLY A 271 -22.54 8.92 -4.74
N ARG A 272 -21.86 9.50 -5.72
CA ARG A 272 -22.39 9.68 -7.08
C ARG A 272 -21.32 9.47 -8.13
N VAL A 273 -21.67 8.88 -9.27
CA VAL A 273 -20.82 8.84 -10.46
C VAL A 273 -21.47 9.70 -11.54
N ARG A 274 -20.70 10.60 -12.12
CA ARG A 274 -21.15 11.51 -13.17
C ARG A 274 -20.52 11.14 -14.50
N PHE A 275 -21.35 10.93 -15.49
CA PHE A 275 -20.99 10.67 -16.87
C PHE A 275 -21.29 11.91 -17.70
N GLU A 276 -20.33 12.39 -18.49
CA GLU A 276 -20.47 13.54 -19.37
C GLU A 276 -19.89 13.18 -20.73
N ASP A 277 -20.78 13.07 -21.73
CA ASP A 277 -20.40 12.71 -23.11
C ASP A 277 -19.48 11.50 -23.21
N GLN A 278 -19.74 10.45 -22.39
CA GLN A 278 -18.93 9.24 -22.34
C GLN A 278 -19.48 8.15 -23.25
N ARG A 279 -18.61 7.28 -23.77
CA ARG A 279 -19.05 6.13 -24.55
C ARG A 279 -19.86 5.17 -23.68
N LEU A 280 -20.94 4.61 -24.23
CA LEU A 280 -21.78 3.66 -23.51
C LEU A 280 -20.97 2.51 -22.89
N MET A 281 -19.96 2.00 -23.62
CA MET A 281 -19.10 0.95 -23.08
C MET A 281 -18.36 1.36 -21.81
N GLU A 282 -17.93 2.62 -21.70
CA GLU A 282 -17.26 3.16 -20.51
C GLU A 282 -18.26 3.34 -19.37
N VAL A 283 -19.46 3.85 -19.68
CA VAL A 283 -20.55 3.99 -18.71
C VAL A 283 -20.95 2.63 -18.13
N ILE A 284 -21.13 1.61 -18.97
CA ILE A 284 -21.50 0.26 -18.53
C ILE A 284 -20.36 -0.41 -17.75
N SER A 285 -19.11 -0.21 -18.15
CA SER A 285 -17.97 -0.68 -17.38
C SER A 285 -17.96 -0.11 -15.97
N GLU A 286 -18.20 1.19 -15.83
CA GLU A 286 -18.25 1.87 -14.53
C GLU A 286 -19.48 1.44 -13.71
N VAL A 287 -20.66 1.35 -14.30
CA VAL A 287 -21.88 0.82 -13.65
C VAL A 287 -21.64 -0.57 -13.07
N ASN A 288 -20.97 -1.43 -13.82
CA ASN A 288 -20.64 -2.79 -13.41
C ASN A 288 -19.66 -2.90 -12.23
N ARG A 289 -18.97 -1.81 -11.87
CA ARG A 289 -18.12 -1.74 -10.66
C ARG A 289 -18.93 -1.67 -9.38
N TYR A 290 -20.16 -1.17 -9.46
CA TYR A 290 -21.02 -0.97 -8.29
C TYR A 290 -22.20 -1.95 -8.23
N SER A 291 -22.62 -2.46 -9.40
CA SER A 291 -23.82 -3.28 -9.51
C SER A 291 -23.55 -4.77 -9.29
N PRO A 292 -24.32 -5.45 -8.44
CA PRO A 292 -24.31 -6.91 -8.34
C PRO A 292 -24.86 -7.57 -9.60
N VAL A 293 -25.82 -6.91 -10.29
CA VAL A 293 -26.39 -7.37 -11.55
C VAL A 293 -25.60 -6.77 -12.70
N LYS A 294 -24.96 -7.61 -13.51
CA LYS A 294 -24.11 -7.16 -14.60
C LYS A 294 -24.89 -6.70 -15.82
N VAL A 295 -24.40 -5.64 -16.44
CA VAL A 295 -24.91 -5.13 -17.72
C VAL A 295 -23.90 -5.50 -18.81
N LEU A 296 -24.36 -6.10 -19.89
CA LEU A 296 -23.55 -6.52 -21.03
C LEU A 296 -24.00 -5.77 -22.28
N ILE A 297 -23.05 -5.39 -23.13
CA ILE A 297 -23.31 -4.87 -24.48
C ILE A 297 -23.05 -6.03 -25.44
N GLU A 298 -24.10 -6.55 -26.07
CA GLU A 298 -23.95 -7.64 -27.06
C GLU A 298 -23.71 -7.08 -28.47
N ASP A 299 -24.30 -5.94 -28.78
CA ASP A 299 -24.14 -5.29 -30.07
C ASP A 299 -23.11 -4.18 -30.00
N SER A 300 -21.96 -4.39 -30.65
CA SER A 300 -20.88 -3.41 -30.65
C SER A 300 -21.23 -2.08 -31.33
N THR A 301 -22.29 -2.02 -32.14
CA THR A 301 -22.69 -0.79 -32.84
C THR A 301 -23.21 0.30 -31.88
N ILE A 302 -23.71 -0.10 -30.72
CA ILE A 302 -24.17 0.86 -29.68
C ILE A 302 -23.07 1.24 -28.68
N ALA A 303 -21.92 0.56 -28.69
CA ALA A 303 -20.85 0.74 -27.70
C ALA A 303 -20.29 2.16 -27.64
N ASP A 304 -20.29 2.85 -28.78
CA ASP A 304 -19.74 4.22 -28.91
C ASP A 304 -20.78 5.32 -28.75
N LEU A 305 -22.07 4.99 -28.45
CA LEU A 305 -23.08 6.00 -28.13
C LEU A 305 -22.64 6.89 -26.98
N ARG A 306 -22.88 8.20 -27.11
CA ARG A 306 -22.47 9.19 -26.12
C ARG A 306 -23.56 9.37 -25.07
N ILE A 307 -23.21 9.16 -23.82
CA ILE A 307 -24.10 9.16 -22.68
C ILE A 307 -23.70 10.23 -21.68
N SER A 308 -24.69 11.00 -21.21
CA SER A 308 -24.54 11.88 -20.06
C SER A 308 -25.60 11.50 -19.01
N ALA A 309 -25.15 11.14 -17.83
CA ALA A 309 -26.03 10.66 -16.75
C ALA A 309 -25.37 10.86 -15.38
N VAL A 310 -26.16 10.77 -14.32
CA VAL A 310 -25.68 10.68 -12.93
C VAL A 310 -26.23 9.41 -12.31
N LEU A 311 -25.35 8.58 -11.78
CA LEU A 311 -25.68 7.38 -11.02
C LEU A 311 -25.44 7.65 -9.53
N ASN A 312 -26.47 7.44 -8.69
CA ASN A 312 -26.31 7.47 -7.24
C ASN A 312 -25.80 6.10 -6.77
N LEU A 313 -24.80 6.11 -5.88
CA LEU A 313 -24.15 4.90 -5.36
C LEU A 313 -24.78 4.45 -4.04
N ASP A 314 -26.11 4.50 -3.93
CA ASP A 314 -26.80 3.94 -2.78
C ASP A 314 -26.89 2.42 -2.93
N GLN A 315 -26.17 1.69 -2.06
CA GLN A 315 -26.09 0.23 -2.12
C GLN A 315 -27.45 -0.46 -1.98
N VAL A 316 -28.36 0.12 -1.20
CA VAL A 316 -29.69 -0.48 -0.93
C VAL A 316 -30.55 -0.49 -2.20
N GLU A 317 -30.34 0.48 -3.09
CA GLU A 317 -31.14 0.68 -4.30
C GLU A 317 -30.34 0.52 -5.60
N MET A 318 -29.11 0.01 -5.56
CA MET A 318 -28.23 -0.01 -6.74
C MET A 318 -28.87 -0.69 -7.95
N THR A 319 -29.53 -1.84 -7.77
CA THR A 319 -30.20 -2.53 -8.88
C THR A 319 -31.33 -1.66 -9.47
N GLY A 320 -32.08 -0.95 -8.63
CA GLY A 320 -33.14 0.00 -9.08
C GLY A 320 -32.53 1.21 -9.80
N GLN A 321 -31.39 1.74 -9.35
CA GLN A 321 -30.69 2.84 -10.02
C GLN A 321 -30.19 2.43 -11.41
N VAL A 322 -29.64 1.22 -11.53
CA VAL A 322 -29.22 0.65 -12.82
C VAL A 322 -30.42 0.46 -13.74
N GLU A 323 -31.53 -0.11 -13.26
CA GLU A 323 -32.74 -0.27 -14.03
C GLU A 323 -33.31 1.07 -14.54
N LEU A 324 -33.28 2.11 -13.68
CA LEU A 324 -33.71 3.46 -14.06
C LEU A 324 -32.82 4.04 -15.16
N LEU A 325 -31.50 3.89 -15.01
CA LEU A 325 -30.56 4.30 -16.05
C LEU A 325 -30.83 3.59 -17.37
N LEU A 326 -30.97 2.26 -17.34
CA LEU A 326 -31.25 1.46 -18.54
C LEU A 326 -32.55 1.79 -19.22
N SER A 327 -33.64 2.00 -18.46
CA SER A 327 -34.90 2.45 -18.99
C SER A 327 -34.81 3.82 -19.66
N SER A 328 -34.07 4.75 -19.05
CA SER A 328 -33.82 6.06 -19.66
C SER A 328 -33.01 5.97 -20.95
N LEU A 329 -32.08 5.01 -21.05
CA LEU A 329 -31.29 4.76 -22.26
C LEU A 329 -32.19 4.18 -23.40
N GLU A 330 -33.16 3.29 -23.07
CA GLU A 330 -34.16 2.78 -24.03
C GLU A 330 -35.04 3.90 -24.58
N ASP A 331 -35.40 4.88 -23.73
CA ASP A 331 -36.27 5.98 -24.15
C ASP A 331 -35.59 7.00 -25.07
N ILE A 332 -34.27 7.19 -24.90
CA ILE A 332 -33.50 8.27 -25.57
C ILE A 332 -32.68 7.76 -26.75
N HIS A 333 -32.21 6.55 -26.70
CA HIS A 333 -31.27 5.97 -27.66
C HIS A 333 -31.88 4.74 -28.37
N PRO A 334 -31.41 4.36 -29.56
CA PRO A 334 -31.87 3.16 -30.25
C PRO A 334 -31.32 1.88 -29.62
N ILE A 335 -31.64 1.69 -28.33
CA ILE A 335 -31.22 0.56 -27.50
C ILE A 335 -32.42 -0.20 -27.04
N GLU A 336 -32.32 -1.51 -27.00
CA GLU A 336 -33.31 -2.42 -26.38
C GLU A 336 -32.59 -3.12 -25.21
N VAL A 337 -33.21 -3.16 -24.02
CA VAL A 337 -32.69 -3.83 -22.83
C VAL A 337 -33.37 -5.17 -22.63
N VAL A 338 -32.66 -6.24 -22.82
CA VAL A 338 -33.12 -7.60 -22.51
C VAL A 338 -32.81 -7.90 -21.05
N ARG A 339 -33.89 -8.11 -20.25
CA ARG A 339 -33.81 -8.30 -18.82
C ARG A 339 -33.77 -9.79 -18.47
N HIS A 340 -32.67 -10.27 -17.93
CA HIS A 340 -32.53 -11.61 -17.37
C HIS A 340 -32.53 -11.56 -15.83
N PRO A 341 -32.77 -12.68 -15.14
CA PRO A 341 -32.76 -12.70 -13.67
C PRO A 341 -31.42 -12.32 -13.03
N ASP A 342 -30.31 -12.53 -13.75
CA ASP A 342 -28.94 -12.37 -13.28
C ASP A 342 -28.14 -11.27 -14.00
N ARG A 343 -28.69 -10.70 -15.09
CA ARG A 343 -27.99 -9.67 -15.89
C ARG A 343 -28.93 -8.90 -16.78
N PHE A 344 -28.48 -7.76 -17.27
CA PHE A 344 -29.10 -6.99 -18.36
C PHE A 344 -28.22 -7.11 -19.63
N VAL A 345 -28.86 -7.17 -20.78
CA VAL A 345 -28.17 -7.22 -22.07
C VAL A 345 -28.69 -6.09 -22.96
N LEU A 346 -27.77 -5.25 -23.44
CA LEU A 346 -28.06 -4.14 -24.33
C LEU A 346 -27.82 -4.56 -25.78
N ILE A 347 -28.82 -4.39 -26.63
CA ILE A 347 -28.76 -4.65 -28.05
C ILE A 347 -29.24 -3.42 -28.83
N ALA A 348 -28.84 -3.28 -30.09
CA ALA A 348 -29.35 -2.24 -30.95
C ALA A 348 -30.83 -2.52 -31.28
N HIS A 349 -31.68 -1.49 -31.20
CA HIS A 349 -33.09 -1.61 -31.57
C HIS A 349 -33.19 -1.84 -33.08
N ARG A 350 -33.76 -3.00 -33.48
CA ARG A 350 -33.94 -3.37 -34.90
C ARG A 350 -34.98 -2.49 -35.57
N GLY A 351 -34.61 -1.30 -36.05
CA GLY A 351 -35.53 -0.44 -36.81
C GLY A 351 -35.13 1.01 -36.97
N GLN A 352 -34.06 1.48 -36.32
CA GLN A 352 -33.65 2.89 -36.34
C GLN A 352 -32.16 3.14 -36.52
N ILE A 353 -31.43 2.23 -37.18
CA ILE A 353 -30.06 2.55 -37.64
C ILE A 353 -30.21 3.09 -39.07
N PRO A 354 -29.83 4.39 -39.33
CA PRO A 354 -29.87 4.99 -40.65
C PRO A 354 -28.83 4.36 -41.62
#